data_efbcdc641e7ad3adade43ac1a87bd672
#
_entry.id   efbcdc641e7ad3adade43ac1a87bd672
#
_cell.length_a   1.000
_cell.length_b   1.000
_cell.length_c   1.000
_cell.angle_alpha   90.00
_cell.angle_beta   90.00
_cell.angle_gamma   90.00
#
_symmetry.space_group_name_H-M   'P 1'
#
loop_
_entity.id
_entity.type
_entity.pdbx_description
1 polymer ?
#
loop_
_entity_poly.entity_id
_entity_poly.type
_entity_poly.pdbx_seq_one_letter_code
_entity_poly.pdbx_strand_id
1 'polypeptide(L)'
;LGFPVAMFKKLRGVFSNDLSIDLGTANTLIYVKDQGIVLNEPSVVAIRQERGNAKSVAAVGHAAKQMLGRTPGNISAIRPMKDGVIADFYVTEKMLQHFIKQVHDNNYFRPSPRVLVCVPCGSTQVERRAIKESALGAGAAACRSLRMLRV
;
A
#
# COMPACT_ATOMS: atom_id res chain seq x y z
N LEU A 1 41.45 -11.85 -3.72
CA LEU A 1 40.92 -10.62 -4.32
C LEU A 1 39.50 -10.41 -3.77
N GLY A 2 39.43 -9.83 -2.55
CA GLY A 2 38.15 -9.50 -1.90
C GLY A 2 37.66 -8.14 -2.38
N PHE A 3 36.54 -8.12 -3.06
CA PHE A 3 35.84 -6.86 -3.36
C PHE A 3 35.34 -6.25 -2.05
N PRO A 4 35.57 -4.96 -1.79
CA PRO A 4 35.20 -4.35 -0.51
C PRO A 4 33.68 -4.30 -0.36
N VAL A 5 33.18 -4.89 0.72
CA VAL A 5 31.76 -4.90 1.14
C VAL A 5 31.14 -3.49 1.16
N ALA A 6 31.96 -2.45 1.34
CA ALA A 6 31.55 -1.04 1.28
C ALA A 6 31.08 -0.59 -0.11
N MET A 7 31.59 -1.18 -1.19
CA MET A 7 31.20 -0.86 -2.56
C MET A 7 29.79 -1.39 -2.87
N PHE A 8 29.42 -2.56 -2.32
CA PHE A 8 28.06 -3.11 -2.43
C PHE A 8 27.01 -2.30 -1.68
N LYS A 9 27.36 -1.67 -0.55
CA LYS A 9 26.45 -0.75 0.17
C LYS A 9 26.16 0.52 -0.64
N LYS A 10 27.14 1.04 -1.37
CA LYS A 10 26.99 2.24 -2.20
C LYS A 10 26.18 1.94 -3.48
N LEU A 11 26.35 0.77 -4.07
CA LEU A 11 25.54 0.29 -5.20
C LEU A 11 24.07 0.04 -4.81
N ARG A 12 23.81 -0.48 -3.60
CA ARG A 12 22.44 -0.61 -3.07
C ARG A 12 21.70 0.71 -2.94
N GLY A 13 22.40 1.81 -2.63
CA GLY A 13 21.81 3.15 -2.53
C GLY A 13 21.40 3.74 -3.88
N VAL A 14 22.04 3.33 -4.98
CA VAL A 14 21.75 3.81 -6.34
C VAL A 14 20.57 3.04 -6.97
N PHE A 15 20.30 1.81 -6.53
CA PHE A 15 19.26 0.94 -7.08
C PHE A 15 18.05 0.74 -6.15
N SER A 16 18.05 1.28 -4.93
CA SER A 16 16.90 1.13 -4.03
C SER A 16 15.82 2.16 -4.36
N ASN A 17 14.70 1.71 -4.88
CA ASN A 17 13.50 2.51 -4.98
C ASN A 17 12.82 2.58 -3.61
N ASP A 18 13.14 3.61 -2.85
CA ASP A 18 12.42 3.88 -1.61
C ASP A 18 11.02 4.39 -1.96
N LEU A 19 10.00 3.72 -1.46
CA LEU A 19 8.60 4.09 -1.61
C LEU A 19 8.14 4.82 -0.36
N SER A 20 7.47 5.96 -0.55
CA SER A 20 6.70 6.61 0.51
C SER A 20 5.22 6.52 0.17
N ILE A 21 4.44 5.97 1.07
CA ILE A 21 3.00 5.74 0.89
C ILE A 21 2.24 6.61 1.88
N ASP A 22 1.34 7.43 1.37
CA ASP A 22 0.38 8.20 2.15
C ASP A 22 -1.00 7.55 2.06
N LEU A 23 -1.47 6.99 3.18
CA LEU A 23 -2.79 6.38 3.29
C LEU A 23 -3.83 7.46 3.65
N GLY A 24 -4.29 8.17 2.62
CA GLY A 24 -5.32 9.18 2.77
C GLY A 24 -6.76 8.61 2.80
N THR A 25 -7.69 9.37 3.39
CA THR A 25 -9.11 9.00 3.44
C THR A 25 -9.75 8.96 2.05
N ALA A 26 -9.41 9.89 1.18
CA ALA A 26 -9.94 9.98 -0.17
C ALA A 26 -9.08 9.23 -1.18
N ASN A 27 -7.78 9.49 -1.17
CA ASN A 27 -6.81 8.93 -2.09
C ASN A 27 -5.60 8.38 -1.33
N THR A 28 -5.01 7.33 -1.89
CA THR A 28 -3.68 6.81 -1.50
C THR A 28 -2.67 7.30 -2.52
N LEU A 29 -1.56 7.86 -2.04
CA LEU A 29 -0.46 8.34 -2.88
C LEU A 29 0.77 7.47 -2.65
N ILE A 30 1.49 7.14 -3.72
CA ILE A 30 2.81 6.53 -3.63
C ILE A 30 3.82 7.43 -4.33
N TYR A 31 4.83 7.81 -3.59
CA TYR A 31 5.97 8.58 -4.04
C TYR A 31 7.20 7.68 -4.13
N VAL A 32 7.91 7.76 -5.23
CA VAL A 32 9.22 7.13 -5.43
C VAL A 32 10.29 8.20 -5.48
N LYS A 33 11.40 7.97 -4.78
CA LYS A 33 12.55 8.88 -4.82
C LYS A 33 12.99 9.07 -6.27
N ASP A 34 13.24 10.30 -6.65
CA ASP A 34 13.70 10.74 -7.98
C ASP A 34 12.68 10.56 -9.13
N GLN A 35 11.50 10.00 -8.88
CA GLN A 35 10.41 9.87 -9.86
C GLN A 35 9.17 10.68 -9.51
N GLY A 36 9.02 11.10 -8.25
CA GLY A 36 7.85 11.83 -7.78
C GLY A 36 6.67 10.90 -7.45
N ILE A 37 5.45 11.40 -7.58
CA ILE A 37 4.23 10.64 -7.34
C ILE A 37 4.01 9.69 -8.52
N VAL A 38 4.14 8.40 -8.28
CA VAL A 38 3.98 7.33 -9.29
C VAL A 38 2.61 6.67 -9.24
N LEU A 39 1.88 6.85 -8.15
CA LEU A 39 0.52 6.34 -7.99
C LEU A 39 -0.32 7.35 -7.21
N ASN A 40 -1.49 7.66 -7.74
CA ASN A 40 -2.52 8.46 -7.08
C ASN A 40 -3.88 7.81 -7.37
N GLU A 41 -4.34 6.99 -6.44
CA GLU A 41 -5.53 6.18 -6.58
C GLU A 41 -6.53 6.44 -5.46
N PRO A 42 -7.84 6.40 -5.75
CA PRO A 42 -8.85 6.45 -4.70
C PRO A 42 -8.67 5.35 -3.67
N SER A 43 -8.85 5.68 -2.39
CA SER A 43 -8.85 4.71 -1.30
C SER A 43 -10.18 3.95 -1.26
N VAL A 44 -10.43 3.14 -2.28
CA VAL A 44 -11.66 2.34 -2.46
C VAL A 44 -11.28 0.93 -2.87
N VAL A 45 -11.98 -0.06 -2.32
CA VAL A 45 -11.81 -1.48 -2.65
C VAL A 45 -13.18 -2.11 -2.90
N ALA A 46 -13.33 -2.82 -3.98
CA ALA A 46 -14.49 -3.65 -4.26
C ALA A 46 -14.21 -5.09 -3.80
N ILE A 47 -15.00 -5.56 -2.86
CA ILE A 47 -14.92 -6.92 -2.29
C ILE A 47 -16.05 -7.74 -2.86
N ARG A 48 -15.73 -8.91 -3.41
CA ARG A 48 -16.70 -9.92 -3.82
C ARG A 48 -16.90 -10.90 -2.68
N GLN A 49 -18.15 -11.16 -2.36
CA GLN A 49 -18.51 -12.22 -1.43
C GLN A 49 -18.76 -13.50 -2.21
N GLU A 50 -17.95 -14.50 -1.98
CA GLU A 50 -18.07 -15.82 -2.61
C GLU A 50 -18.91 -16.75 -1.75
N ARG A 51 -19.34 -17.89 -2.34
CA ARG A 51 -20.08 -18.92 -1.59
C ARG A 51 -19.21 -19.43 -0.43
N GLY A 52 -19.77 -19.48 0.78
CA GLY A 52 -19.04 -19.95 1.98
C GLY A 52 -18.32 -18.85 2.78
N ASN A 53 -18.76 -17.59 2.69
CA ASN A 53 -18.18 -16.44 3.41
C ASN A 53 -16.75 -16.06 3.02
N ALA A 54 -16.16 -16.64 1.99
CA ALA A 54 -14.89 -16.22 1.47
C ALA A 54 -15.02 -14.82 0.83
N LYS A 55 -14.06 -13.93 1.14
CA LYS A 55 -14.00 -12.58 0.56
C LYS A 55 -12.82 -12.52 -0.39
N SER A 56 -13.05 -12.09 -1.62
CA SER A 56 -12.01 -11.82 -2.61
C SER A 56 -12.04 -10.36 -3.05
N VAL A 57 -10.89 -9.83 -3.43
CA VAL A 57 -10.78 -8.47 -3.97
C VAL A 57 -11.15 -8.50 -5.44
N ALA A 58 -12.21 -7.79 -5.82
CA ALA A 58 -12.67 -7.69 -7.21
C ALA A 58 -11.99 -6.54 -7.95
N ALA A 59 -11.79 -5.39 -7.28
CA ALA A 59 -11.14 -4.22 -7.84
C ALA A 59 -10.59 -3.31 -6.73
N VAL A 60 -9.62 -2.45 -7.08
CA VAL A 60 -9.01 -1.47 -6.18
C VAL A 60 -8.88 -0.13 -6.91
N GLY A 61 -8.89 0.98 -6.18
CA GLY A 61 -8.63 2.31 -6.73
C GLY A 61 -9.74 2.80 -7.65
N HIS A 62 -9.38 3.34 -8.81
CA HIS A 62 -10.32 3.89 -9.79
C HIS A 62 -11.35 2.86 -10.26
N ALA A 63 -10.92 1.64 -10.52
CA ALA A 63 -11.84 0.57 -10.94
C ALA A 63 -12.90 0.28 -9.86
N ALA A 64 -12.51 0.23 -8.58
CA ALA A 64 -13.44 0.07 -7.48
C ALA A 64 -14.35 1.28 -7.29
N LYS A 65 -13.82 2.50 -7.50
CA LYS A 65 -14.61 3.75 -7.42
C LYS A 65 -15.73 3.80 -8.45
N GLN A 66 -15.48 3.30 -9.66
CA GLN A 66 -16.52 3.22 -10.71
C GLN A 66 -17.66 2.27 -10.35
N MET A 67 -17.39 1.32 -9.45
CA MET A 67 -18.39 0.37 -8.95
C MET A 67 -19.23 0.91 -7.79
N LEU A 68 -18.86 2.05 -7.19
CA LEU A 68 -19.64 2.66 -6.11
C LEU A 68 -21.05 2.97 -6.56
N GLY A 69 -22.06 2.43 -5.86
CA GLY A 69 -23.48 2.60 -6.17
C GLY A 69 -23.99 1.81 -7.38
N ARG A 70 -23.14 1.00 -8.04
CA ARG A 70 -23.49 0.20 -9.23
C ARG A 70 -22.99 -1.24 -9.13
N THR A 71 -22.81 -1.75 -7.91
CA THR A 71 -22.28 -3.10 -7.69
C THR A 71 -23.35 -4.16 -7.90
N PRO A 72 -23.05 -5.30 -8.58
CA PRO A 72 -23.87 -6.50 -8.52
C PRO A 72 -24.05 -6.95 -7.06
N GLY A 73 -25.13 -7.65 -6.73
CA GLY A 73 -25.53 -7.97 -5.37
C GLY A 73 -24.51 -8.75 -4.51
N ASN A 74 -23.48 -9.33 -5.14
CA ASN A 74 -22.39 -10.05 -4.46
C ASN A 74 -21.09 -9.25 -4.35
N ILE A 75 -21.06 -7.99 -4.83
CA ILE A 75 -19.89 -7.09 -4.73
C ILE A 75 -20.27 -5.89 -3.88
N SER A 76 -19.37 -5.52 -2.97
CA SER A 76 -19.50 -4.32 -2.12
C SER A 76 -18.26 -3.45 -2.28
N ALA A 77 -18.47 -2.19 -2.68
CA ALA A 77 -17.38 -1.21 -2.75
C ALA A 77 -17.27 -0.48 -1.40
N ILE A 78 -16.10 -0.56 -0.77
CA ILE A 78 -15.85 -0.10 0.59
C ILE A 78 -14.73 0.94 0.57
N ARG A 79 -14.87 1.97 1.39
CA ARG A 79 -13.78 2.90 1.73
C ARG A 79 -13.15 2.44 3.05
N PRO A 80 -11.93 1.88 3.02
CA PRO A 80 -11.31 1.33 4.22
C PRO A 80 -10.82 2.41 5.19
N MET A 81 -10.70 3.66 4.71
CA MET A 81 -10.28 4.82 5.49
C MET A 81 -11.46 5.78 5.66
N LYS A 82 -11.74 6.21 6.88
CA LYS A 82 -12.80 7.16 7.21
C LYS A 82 -12.31 8.16 8.27
N ASP A 83 -12.47 9.44 8.02
CA ASP A 83 -12.15 10.53 8.96
C ASP A 83 -10.69 10.45 9.52
N GLY A 84 -9.76 10.01 8.67
CA GLY A 84 -8.35 9.83 9.05
C GLY A 84 -8.10 8.64 9.98
N VAL A 85 -9.01 7.65 10.01
CA VAL A 85 -8.87 6.41 10.79
C VAL A 85 -9.07 5.20 9.87
N ILE A 86 -8.41 4.10 10.18
CA ILE A 86 -8.62 2.82 9.50
C ILE A 86 -9.95 2.23 10.00
N ALA A 87 -10.95 2.22 9.13
CA ALA A 87 -12.29 1.69 9.44
C ALA A 87 -12.37 0.17 9.21
N ASP A 88 -11.68 -0.33 8.19
CA ASP A 88 -11.57 -1.77 7.90
C ASP A 88 -10.12 -2.14 7.62
N PHE A 89 -9.55 -2.88 8.56
CA PHE A 89 -8.14 -3.24 8.52
C PHE A 89 -7.82 -4.22 7.39
N TYR A 90 -8.62 -5.26 7.23
CA TYR A 90 -8.42 -6.28 6.19
C TYR A 90 -8.46 -5.65 4.78
N VAL A 91 -9.41 -4.76 4.55
CA VAL A 91 -9.55 -4.07 3.27
C VAL A 91 -8.39 -3.12 3.02
N THR A 92 -7.92 -2.39 4.06
CA THR A 92 -6.72 -1.53 3.97
C THR A 92 -5.48 -2.33 3.62
N GLU A 93 -5.31 -3.49 4.25
CA GLU A 93 -4.19 -4.40 3.97
C GLU A 93 -4.18 -4.83 2.50
N LYS A 94 -5.32 -5.29 1.98
CA LYS A 94 -5.44 -5.74 0.60
C LYS A 94 -5.21 -4.61 -0.40
N MET A 95 -5.69 -3.40 -0.09
CA MET A 95 -5.45 -2.20 -0.88
C MET A 95 -3.96 -1.87 -0.94
N LEU A 96 -3.29 -1.86 0.21
CA LEU A 96 -1.87 -1.57 0.31
C LEU A 96 -1.02 -2.60 -0.46
N GLN A 97 -1.32 -3.88 -0.30
CA GLN A 97 -0.65 -4.96 -1.03
C GLN A 97 -0.81 -4.79 -2.56
N HIS A 98 -2.01 -4.44 -3.02
CA HIS A 98 -2.30 -4.22 -4.43
C HIS A 98 -1.46 -3.07 -4.99
N PHE A 99 -1.46 -1.92 -4.32
CA PHE A 99 -0.73 -0.73 -4.79
C PHE A 99 0.79 -0.91 -4.77
N ILE A 100 1.34 -1.54 -3.73
CA ILE A 100 2.78 -1.85 -3.67
C ILE A 100 3.17 -2.78 -4.83
N LYS A 101 2.41 -3.82 -5.09
CA LYS A 101 2.65 -4.72 -6.22
C LYS A 101 2.56 -3.98 -7.56
N GLN A 102 1.54 -3.17 -7.76
CA GLN A 102 1.36 -2.41 -9.00
C GLN A 102 2.57 -1.51 -9.31
N VAL A 103 3.13 -0.86 -8.30
CA VAL A 103 4.33 -0.02 -8.47
C VAL A 103 5.59 -0.87 -8.65
N HIS A 104 5.67 -2.03 -7.98
CA HIS A 104 6.84 -2.91 -8.06
C HIS A 104 6.89 -3.70 -9.38
N ASP A 105 5.78 -4.23 -9.84
CA ASP A 105 5.70 -5.07 -11.05
C ASP A 105 6.03 -4.30 -12.35
N ASN A 106 5.85 -2.99 -12.34
CA ASN A 106 6.29 -2.13 -13.44
C ASN A 106 7.83 -2.01 -13.54
N ASN A 107 8.59 -2.63 -12.64
CA ASN A 107 10.04 -2.50 -12.54
C ASN A 107 10.75 -3.86 -12.40
N TYR A 108 10.70 -4.69 -13.42
CA TYR A 108 11.19 -6.08 -13.47
C TYR A 108 12.64 -6.32 -13.00
N PHE A 109 13.49 -5.31 -12.95
CA PHE A 109 14.91 -5.44 -12.62
C PHE A 109 15.33 -4.71 -11.34
N ARG A 110 14.39 -4.31 -10.48
CA ARG A 110 14.73 -3.54 -9.28
C ARG A 110 14.65 -4.39 -8.01
N PRO A 111 15.63 -4.24 -7.08
CA PRO A 111 15.57 -4.93 -5.80
C PRO A 111 14.33 -4.49 -5.01
N SER A 112 13.85 -5.35 -4.12
CA SER A 112 12.72 -5.07 -3.24
C SER A 112 12.84 -3.72 -2.54
N PRO A 113 11.83 -2.85 -2.63
CA PRO A 113 11.89 -1.49 -2.12
C PRO A 113 11.85 -1.44 -0.59
N ARG A 114 12.43 -0.40 -0.02
CA ARG A 114 12.12 0.00 1.35
C ARG A 114 10.87 0.88 1.33
N VAL A 115 9.91 0.57 2.19
CA VAL A 115 8.61 1.24 2.21
C VAL A 115 8.46 2.06 3.48
N LEU A 116 8.12 3.34 3.33
CA LEU A 116 7.71 4.23 4.39
C LEU A 116 6.21 4.46 4.27
N VAL A 117 5.43 4.05 5.27
CA VAL A 117 3.98 4.24 5.26
C VAL A 117 3.59 5.33 6.25
N CYS A 118 2.94 6.37 5.76
CA CYS A 118 2.31 7.39 6.59
C CYS A 118 0.95 6.86 7.05
N VAL A 119 0.80 6.69 8.37
CA VAL A 119 -0.42 6.19 8.99
C VAL A 119 -1.12 7.29 9.77
N PRO A 120 -2.47 7.28 9.85
CA PRO A 120 -3.22 8.23 10.65
C PRO A 120 -2.75 8.27 12.11
N CYS A 121 -2.84 9.43 12.74
CA CYS A 121 -2.40 9.62 14.13
C CYS A 121 -3.17 8.73 15.14
N GLY A 122 -4.43 8.39 14.84
CA GLY A 122 -5.27 7.50 15.64
C GLY A 122 -4.95 6.01 15.51
N SER A 123 -4.01 5.62 14.64
CA SER A 123 -3.69 4.20 14.44
C SER A 123 -3.06 3.58 15.68
N THR A 124 -3.58 2.43 16.09
CA THR A 124 -3.09 1.60 17.19
C THR A 124 -1.74 0.95 16.85
N GLN A 125 -1.06 0.43 17.85
CA GLN A 125 0.18 -0.33 17.62
C GLN A 125 -0.06 -1.61 16.79
N VAL A 126 -1.20 -2.26 17.01
CA VAL A 126 -1.59 -3.47 16.27
C VAL A 126 -1.79 -3.17 14.80
N GLU A 127 -2.54 -2.10 14.48
CA GLU A 127 -2.76 -1.65 13.09
C GLU A 127 -1.45 -1.29 12.39
N ARG A 128 -0.55 -0.57 13.07
CA ARG A 128 0.77 -0.22 12.50
C ARG A 128 1.63 -1.44 12.23
N ARG A 129 1.62 -2.42 13.15
CA ARG A 129 2.35 -3.67 12.96
C ARG A 129 1.83 -4.43 11.76
N ALA A 130 0.54 -4.54 11.63
CA ALA A 130 -0.08 -5.27 10.55
C ALA A 130 0.08 -4.56 9.19
N ILE A 131 0.04 -3.21 9.12
CA ILE A 131 0.43 -2.46 7.91
C ILE A 131 1.89 -2.77 7.51
N LYS A 132 2.79 -2.84 8.50
CA LYS A 132 4.18 -3.21 8.26
C LYS A 132 4.30 -4.63 7.70
N GLU A 133 3.60 -5.59 8.30
CA GLU A 133 3.58 -6.98 7.84
C GLU A 133 2.96 -7.11 6.44
N SER A 134 1.92 -6.33 6.15
CA SER A 134 1.29 -6.27 4.82
C SER A 134 2.23 -5.74 3.75
N ALA A 135 3.01 -4.69 4.06
CA ALA A 135 3.99 -4.15 3.13
C ALA A 135 5.11 -5.15 2.85
N LEU A 136 5.59 -5.86 3.88
CA LEU A 136 6.59 -6.93 3.73
C LEU A 136 6.03 -8.09 2.88
N GLY A 137 4.79 -8.50 3.13
CA GLY A 137 4.08 -9.52 2.34
C GLY A 137 3.83 -9.12 0.88
N ALA A 138 3.79 -7.82 0.58
CA ALA A 138 3.68 -7.29 -0.78
C ALA A 138 5.03 -7.21 -1.52
N GLY A 139 6.14 -7.62 -0.88
CA GLY A 139 7.47 -7.66 -1.49
C GLY A 139 8.41 -6.54 -1.05
N ALA A 140 8.06 -5.73 -0.06
CA ALA A 140 8.98 -4.75 0.50
C ALA A 140 10.15 -5.44 1.24
N ALA A 141 11.38 -4.95 1.06
CA ALA A 141 12.56 -5.43 1.79
C ALA A 141 12.56 -4.95 3.24
N ALA A 142 11.98 -3.78 3.51
CA ALA A 142 11.80 -3.23 4.84
C ALA A 142 10.61 -2.25 4.84
N CYS A 143 9.92 -2.16 5.97
CA CYS A 143 8.83 -1.19 6.13
C CYS A 143 8.98 -0.41 7.44
N ARG A 144 8.80 0.91 7.37
CA ARG A 144 8.63 1.81 8.51
C ARG A 144 7.28 2.50 8.44
N SER A 145 6.62 2.66 9.57
CA SER A 145 5.42 3.48 9.68
C SER A 145 5.75 4.81 10.36
N LEU A 146 5.30 5.91 9.78
CA LEU A 146 5.31 7.24 10.38
C LEU A 146 3.90 7.64 10.78
N ARG A 147 3.75 8.28 11.95
CA ARG A 147 2.51 8.94 12.35
C ARG A 147 2.40 10.28 11.65
N MET A 148 1.30 10.51 10.94
CA MET A 148 0.95 11.86 10.52
C MET A 148 0.46 12.63 11.74
N LEU A 149 1.16 13.73 12.07
CA LEU A 149 0.62 14.71 13.01
C LEU A 149 -0.50 15.46 12.29
N ARG A 150 -1.69 15.49 12.91
CA ARG A 150 -2.76 16.36 12.45
C ARG A 150 -2.35 17.80 12.78
N VAL A 151 -2.07 18.59 11.76
CA VAL A 151 -1.93 20.04 11.88
C VAL A 151 -3.32 20.65 11.95
#